data_a5476fadec73c7fea6f5212724884c68
#
_entry.id   a5476fadec73c7fea6f5212724884c68
#
_cell.length_a   1.000
_cell.length_b   1.000
_cell.length_c   1.000
_cell.angle_alpha   90.00
_cell.angle_beta   90.00
_cell.angle_gamma   90.00
#
_symmetry.space_group_name_H-M   'P 1'
#
loop_
_entity.id
_entity.type
_entity.pdbx_description
1 polymer ?
#
loop_
_entity_poly.entity_id
_entity_poly.type
_entity_poly.pdbx_seq_one_letter_code
_entity_poly.pdbx_strand_id
1 'polypeptide(L)'
;VEEVVGGAVGKFQKQLAQIEVETSMPEEVVMAPMDGILVEQVLVNLMENSAIHGKTTTKIRISIQKLPERVLFCVEDNGKGIDPAILPIIFEGQLPTGDHAASDGKRSMGIGLSVCMSIIQAHQGDMKAENMAAHRGARIQFWLPCQEENWMEEA
;
A
#
# COMPACT_ATOMS: atom_id res chain seq x y z
N VAL A 1 -0.11 10.97 -9.93
CA VAL A 1 -0.59 9.87 -9.08
C VAL A 1 -1.23 8.76 -9.92
N GLU A 2 -2.07 9.11 -10.88
CA GLU A 2 -2.75 8.11 -11.72
C GLU A 2 -1.78 7.21 -12.46
N GLU A 3 -0.69 7.76 -12.96
CA GLU A 3 0.31 6.99 -13.68
C GLU A 3 1.02 5.98 -12.79
N VAL A 4 1.29 6.38 -11.55
CA VAL A 4 1.94 5.51 -10.57
C VAL A 4 1.02 4.36 -10.20
N VAL A 5 -0.24 4.64 -9.94
CA VAL A 5 -1.23 3.61 -9.61
C VAL A 5 -1.43 2.67 -10.79
N GLY A 6 -1.61 3.22 -12.00
CA GLY A 6 -1.78 2.40 -13.20
C GLY A 6 -0.60 1.50 -13.48
N GLY A 7 0.62 2.02 -13.31
CA GLY A 7 1.83 1.22 -13.49
C GLY A 7 1.93 0.08 -12.48
N ALA A 8 1.60 0.36 -11.22
CA ALA A 8 1.63 -0.66 -10.18
C ALA A 8 0.61 -1.76 -10.43
N VAL A 9 -0.61 -1.39 -10.78
CA VAL A 9 -1.67 -2.35 -11.09
C VAL A 9 -1.27 -3.23 -12.28
N GLY A 10 -0.71 -2.63 -13.33
CA GLY A 10 -0.28 -3.37 -14.51
C GLY A 10 0.78 -4.41 -14.18
N LYS A 11 1.77 -4.04 -13.38
CA LYS A 11 2.83 -4.97 -12.97
C LYS A 11 2.30 -6.09 -12.12
N PHE A 12 1.42 -5.77 -11.19
CA PHE A 12 0.82 -6.78 -10.31
C PHE A 12 -0.01 -7.78 -11.11
N GLN A 13 -0.84 -7.30 -12.02
CA GLN A 13 -1.73 -8.16 -12.78
C GLN A 13 -1.00 -9.10 -13.74
N LYS A 14 0.19 -8.73 -14.18
CA LYS A 14 1.01 -9.64 -14.97
C LYS A 14 1.43 -10.88 -14.21
N GLN A 15 1.61 -10.73 -12.89
CA GLN A 15 2.06 -11.82 -12.04
C GLN A 15 0.91 -12.61 -11.44
N LEU A 16 -0.15 -11.93 -11.08
CA LEU A 16 -1.27 -12.51 -10.34
C LEU A 16 -2.60 -12.13 -11.00
N ALA A 17 -2.78 -12.60 -12.22
CA ALA A 17 -3.94 -12.24 -13.03
C ALA A 17 -5.28 -12.75 -12.46
N GLN A 18 -5.24 -13.76 -11.60
CA GLN A 18 -6.45 -14.29 -11.00
C GLN A 18 -7.06 -13.41 -9.92
N ILE A 19 -6.34 -12.40 -9.46
CA ILE A 19 -6.85 -11.48 -8.45
C ILE A 19 -7.40 -10.25 -9.15
N GLU A 20 -8.65 -9.92 -8.86
CA GLU A 20 -9.27 -8.72 -9.39
C GLU A 20 -8.74 -7.49 -8.66
N VAL A 21 -8.35 -6.48 -9.40
CA VAL A 21 -7.92 -5.20 -8.81
C VAL A 21 -8.89 -4.12 -9.25
N GLU A 22 -9.48 -3.46 -8.26
CA GLU A 22 -10.39 -2.35 -8.47
C GLU A 22 -9.73 -1.07 -8.00
N THR A 23 -9.84 0.00 -8.79
CA THR A 23 -9.25 1.28 -8.43
C THR A 23 -10.34 2.34 -8.32
N SER A 24 -10.18 3.22 -7.33
CA SER A 24 -11.07 4.35 -7.12
C SER A 24 -10.20 5.60 -7.05
N MET A 25 -10.38 6.49 -8.02
CA MET A 25 -9.57 7.70 -8.15
C MET A 25 -10.46 8.93 -8.07
N PRO A 26 -9.95 10.06 -7.55
CA PRO A 26 -10.69 11.32 -7.62
C PRO A 26 -10.89 11.75 -9.07
N GLU A 27 -11.93 12.52 -9.31
CA GLU A 27 -12.18 13.04 -10.67
C GLU A 27 -11.12 14.04 -11.08
N GLU A 28 -10.58 14.77 -10.13
CA GLU A 28 -9.53 15.74 -10.41
C GLU A 28 -8.16 15.08 -10.54
N VAL A 29 -7.26 15.75 -11.25
CA VAL A 29 -5.88 15.29 -11.34
C VAL A 29 -5.20 15.50 -9.99
N VAL A 30 -4.56 14.46 -9.47
CA VAL A 30 -3.88 14.51 -8.17
C VAL A 30 -2.38 14.51 -8.43
N MET A 31 -1.70 15.51 -7.87
CA MET A 31 -0.26 15.67 -7.97
C MET A 31 0.34 15.72 -6.57
N ALA A 32 1.43 15.03 -6.38
CA ALA A 32 2.22 15.09 -5.16
C ALA A 32 3.68 14.89 -5.50
N PRO A 33 4.60 15.63 -4.85
CA PRO A 33 6.02 15.39 -5.06
C PRO A 33 6.37 13.97 -4.61
N MET A 34 6.94 13.18 -5.52
CA MET A 34 7.31 11.81 -5.16
C MET A 34 8.29 11.24 -6.18
N ASP A 35 9.05 10.25 -5.73
CA ASP A 35 9.78 9.38 -6.65
C ASP A 35 8.78 8.34 -7.15
N GLY A 36 8.32 8.50 -8.39
CA GLY A 36 7.28 7.63 -8.94
C GLY A 36 7.67 6.18 -9.00
N ILE A 37 8.95 5.88 -9.23
CA ILE A 37 9.43 4.49 -9.27
C ILE A 37 9.34 3.86 -7.90
N LEU A 38 9.75 4.57 -6.86
CA LEU A 38 9.72 4.05 -5.50
C LEU A 38 8.29 3.90 -4.98
N VAL A 39 7.43 4.87 -5.24
CA VAL A 39 6.03 4.78 -4.80
C VAL A 39 5.30 3.67 -5.54
N GLU A 40 5.56 3.50 -6.84
CA GLU A 40 5.03 2.37 -7.59
C GLU A 40 5.45 1.06 -6.96
N GLN A 41 6.72 0.94 -6.55
CA GLN A 41 7.22 -0.25 -5.90
C GLN A 41 6.52 -0.51 -4.57
N VAL A 42 6.24 0.54 -3.81
CA VAL A 42 5.45 0.41 -2.56
C VAL A 42 4.09 -0.20 -2.87
N LEU A 43 3.39 0.34 -3.86
CA LEU A 43 2.05 -0.17 -4.20
C LEU A 43 2.10 -1.63 -4.65
N VAL A 44 3.06 -2.00 -5.48
CA VAL A 44 3.22 -3.39 -5.91
C VAL A 44 3.47 -4.29 -4.69
N ASN A 45 4.34 -3.89 -3.78
CA ASN A 45 4.61 -4.67 -2.58
C ASN A 45 3.38 -4.84 -1.70
N LEU A 46 2.57 -3.79 -1.55
CA LEU A 46 1.35 -3.87 -0.76
C LEU A 46 0.35 -4.83 -1.39
N MET A 47 0.21 -4.80 -2.70
CA MET A 47 -0.68 -5.73 -3.40
C MET A 47 -0.18 -7.17 -3.30
N GLU A 48 1.13 -7.38 -3.44
CA GLU A 48 1.70 -8.71 -3.31
C GLU A 48 1.52 -9.26 -1.89
N ASN A 49 1.68 -8.42 -0.89
CA ASN A 49 1.44 -8.81 0.49
C ASN A 49 -0.01 -9.23 0.70
N SER A 50 -0.94 -8.47 0.17
CA SER A 50 -2.36 -8.81 0.26
C SER A 50 -2.64 -10.15 -0.41
N ALA A 51 -2.03 -10.41 -1.56
CA ALA A 51 -2.24 -11.65 -2.29
C ALA A 51 -1.67 -12.85 -1.55
N ILE A 52 -0.47 -12.71 -0.99
CA ILE A 52 0.24 -13.83 -0.36
C ILE A 52 -0.31 -14.09 1.03
N HIS A 53 -0.46 -13.06 1.83
CA HIS A 53 -0.82 -13.20 3.24
C HIS A 53 -2.31 -13.23 3.50
N GLY A 54 -3.09 -12.70 2.59
CA GLY A 54 -4.52 -12.85 2.64
C GLY A 54 -4.96 -14.29 2.40
N LYS A 55 -4.15 -15.09 1.73
CA LYS A 55 -4.37 -16.50 1.34
C LYS A 55 -5.65 -16.74 0.56
N THR A 56 -6.74 -16.16 1.00
CA THR A 56 -8.04 -16.27 0.35
C THR A 56 -8.40 -15.01 -0.44
N THR A 57 -7.43 -14.13 -0.64
CA THR A 57 -7.67 -12.87 -1.36
C THR A 57 -8.02 -13.14 -2.81
N THR A 58 -9.15 -12.63 -3.24
CA THR A 58 -9.59 -12.68 -4.64
C THR A 58 -9.75 -11.28 -5.22
N LYS A 59 -9.79 -10.27 -4.38
CA LYS A 59 -10.01 -8.89 -4.80
C LYS A 59 -9.18 -7.93 -3.96
N ILE A 60 -8.58 -6.97 -4.63
CA ILE A 60 -7.83 -5.88 -4.00
C ILE A 60 -8.44 -4.58 -4.52
N ARG A 61 -8.65 -3.63 -3.61
CA ARG A 61 -9.12 -2.29 -3.97
C ARG A 61 -8.04 -1.27 -3.62
N ILE A 62 -7.72 -0.44 -4.57
CA ILE A 62 -6.84 0.71 -4.35
C ILE A 62 -7.69 1.96 -4.46
N SER A 63 -7.67 2.79 -3.44
CA SER A 63 -8.37 4.07 -3.47
C SER A 63 -7.41 5.21 -3.15
N ILE A 64 -7.65 6.35 -3.80
CA ILE A 64 -6.84 7.55 -3.65
C ILE A 64 -7.76 8.66 -3.19
N GLN A 65 -7.37 9.36 -2.14
CA GLN A 65 -8.13 10.50 -1.63
C GLN A 65 -7.21 11.71 -1.51
N LYS A 66 -7.61 12.81 -2.13
CA LYS A 66 -6.88 14.06 -2.02
C LYS A 66 -7.39 14.82 -0.80
N LEU A 67 -6.50 15.08 0.13
CA LEU A 67 -6.76 15.91 1.30
C LEU A 67 -6.04 17.25 1.13
N PRO A 68 -6.34 18.28 1.93
CA PRO A 68 -5.75 19.60 1.70
C PRO A 68 -4.23 19.62 1.63
N GLU A 69 -3.55 18.86 2.48
CA GLU A 69 -2.10 18.90 2.56
C GLU A 69 -1.44 17.56 2.26
N ARG A 70 -2.22 16.55 1.89
CA ARG A 70 -1.67 15.22 1.64
C ARG A 70 -2.55 14.42 0.72
N VAL A 71 -1.97 13.39 0.14
CA VAL A 71 -2.70 12.40 -0.65
C VAL A 71 -2.67 11.09 0.13
N LEU A 72 -3.84 10.51 0.32
CA LEU A 72 -3.98 9.23 1.02
C LEU A 72 -4.15 8.11 0.01
N PHE A 73 -3.30 7.10 0.14
CA PHE A 73 -3.36 5.88 -0.66
C PHE A 73 -3.84 4.76 0.25
N CYS A 74 -4.81 4.01 -0.21
CA CYS A 74 -5.40 2.93 0.58
C CYS A 74 -5.43 1.66 -0.25
N VAL A 75 -4.89 0.58 0.29
CA VAL A 75 -4.91 -0.75 -0.35
C VAL A 75 -5.67 -1.68 0.58
N GLU A 76 -6.81 -2.19 0.11
CA GLU A 76 -7.68 -3.07 0.88
C GLU A 76 -7.79 -4.42 0.18
N ASP A 77 -7.88 -5.49 0.95
CA ASP A 77 -8.13 -6.81 0.39
C ASP A 77 -9.31 -7.49 1.08
N ASN A 78 -9.77 -8.58 0.50
CA ASN A 78 -10.86 -9.39 1.06
C ASN A 78 -10.34 -10.73 1.61
N GLY A 79 -9.08 -10.79 1.96
CA GLY A 79 -8.47 -11.98 2.51
C GLY A 79 -8.79 -12.20 3.99
N LYS A 80 -7.99 -12.99 4.64
CA LYS A 80 -8.22 -13.33 6.04
C LYS A 80 -7.84 -12.24 7.04
N GLY A 81 -7.18 -11.20 6.58
CA GLY A 81 -6.68 -10.14 7.46
C GLY A 81 -5.30 -10.44 8.02
N ILE A 82 -4.85 -9.56 8.88
CA ILE A 82 -3.52 -9.65 9.50
C ILE A 82 -3.68 -10.20 10.92
N ASP A 83 -2.79 -11.10 11.32
CA ASP A 83 -2.76 -11.62 12.67
C ASP A 83 -2.62 -10.45 13.66
N PRO A 84 -3.53 -10.30 14.63
CA PRO A 84 -3.45 -9.22 15.61
C PRO A 84 -2.13 -9.16 16.37
N ALA A 85 -1.44 -10.27 16.53
CA ALA A 85 -0.14 -10.31 17.19
C ALA A 85 0.94 -9.68 16.32
N ILE A 86 0.78 -9.72 15.01
CA ILE A 86 1.76 -9.18 14.05
C ILE A 86 1.47 -7.72 13.73
N LEU A 87 0.20 -7.33 13.79
CA LEU A 87 -0.22 -6.01 13.37
C LEU A 87 0.60 -4.85 13.99
N PRO A 88 0.90 -4.84 15.30
CA PRO A 88 1.68 -3.76 15.89
C PRO A 88 3.12 -3.65 15.39
N ILE A 89 3.66 -4.73 14.83
CA ILE A 89 5.07 -4.78 14.45
C ILE A 89 5.27 -5.04 12.97
N ILE A 90 4.20 -4.92 12.18
CA ILE A 90 4.23 -5.34 10.77
C ILE A 90 5.24 -4.57 9.93
N PHE A 91 5.58 -3.35 10.34
CA PHE A 91 6.54 -2.52 9.61
C PHE A 91 7.95 -2.56 10.18
N GLU A 92 8.22 -3.40 11.16
CA GLU A 92 9.51 -3.41 11.84
C GLU A 92 10.59 -4.27 11.18
N GLY A 93 10.26 -4.97 10.13
CA GLY A 93 11.25 -5.73 9.36
C GLY A 93 11.56 -7.12 9.89
N GLN A 94 11.29 -7.40 11.15
CA GLN A 94 11.47 -8.71 11.72
C GLN A 94 10.19 -9.15 12.38
N LEU A 95 9.61 -10.23 11.87
CA LEU A 95 8.44 -10.82 12.48
C LEU A 95 8.89 -11.83 13.54
N PRO A 96 8.20 -11.88 14.67
CA PRO A 96 8.63 -12.74 15.79
C PRO A 96 8.23 -14.18 15.57
N THR A 97 8.45 -14.73 14.42
CA THR A 97 8.14 -16.12 14.17
C THR A 97 9.43 -16.89 14.16
N GLY A 98 9.47 -17.94 14.93
CA GLY A 98 10.58 -18.84 14.92
C GLY A 98 10.77 -19.55 13.60
N ASP A 99 9.85 -19.42 12.70
CA ASP A 99 9.86 -20.14 11.44
C ASP A 99 10.44 -19.35 10.30
N HIS A 100 11.56 -18.76 10.51
CA HIS A 100 12.23 -18.03 9.45
C HIS A 100 12.62 -18.91 8.30
N ALA A 101 12.80 -20.16 8.56
CA ALA A 101 13.15 -21.09 7.50
C ALA A 101 11.94 -21.51 6.69
N ALA A 102 10.76 -21.25 7.19
CA ALA A 102 9.60 -21.90 6.64
C ALA A 102 9.06 -21.26 5.39
N SER A 103 9.33 -20.00 5.15
CA SER A 103 8.76 -19.45 3.94
C SER A 103 9.44 -18.15 3.56
N ASP A 104 9.94 -18.16 2.36
CA ASP A 104 10.48 -16.94 1.74
C ASP A 104 9.40 -15.87 1.60
N GLY A 105 8.15 -16.28 1.46
CA GLY A 105 7.04 -15.35 1.37
C GLY A 105 6.86 -14.52 2.63
N LYS A 106 6.92 -15.16 3.81
CA LYS A 106 6.79 -14.44 5.07
C LYS A 106 7.97 -13.50 5.30
N ARG A 107 9.16 -13.97 4.95
CA ARG A 107 10.37 -13.15 5.05
C ARG A 107 10.27 -11.95 4.13
N SER A 108 9.83 -12.17 2.91
CA SER A 108 9.64 -11.10 1.93
C SER A 108 8.64 -10.07 2.42
N MET A 109 7.56 -10.51 3.08
CA MET A 109 6.57 -9.59 3.60
C MET A 109 7.15 -8.66 4.66
N GLY A 110 7.83 -9.23 5.66
CA GLY A 110 8.41 -8.42 6.74
C GLY A 110 9.41 -7.41 6.20
N ILE A 111 10.30 -7.86 5.33
CA ILE A 111 11.30 -7.00 4.71
C ILE A 111 10.63 -6.01 3.78
N GLY A 112 9.69 -6.47 2.97
CA GLY A 112 8.99 -5.61 2.00
C GLY A 112 8.27 -4.46 2.68
N LEU A 113 7.55 -4.73 3.77
CA LEU A 113 6.80 -3.69 4.46
C LEU A 113 7.71 -2.71 5.18
N SER A 114 8.83 -3.16 5.75
CA SER A 114 9.77 -2.25 6.39
C SER A 114 10.43 -1.33 5.36
N VAL A 115 10.74 -1.86 4.19
CA VAL A 115 11.27 -1.07 3.09
C VAL A 115 10.23 -0.07 2.61
N CYS A 116 8.97 -0.49 2.47
CA CYS A 116 7.89 0.42 2.12
C CYS A 116 7.78 1.57 3.12
N MET A 117 7.81 1.25 4.42
CA MET A 117 7.76 2.26 5.45
C MET A 117 8.93 3.24 5.31
N SER A 118 10.13 2.74 5.05
CA SER A 118 11.30 3.59 4.87
C SER A 118 11.15 4.52 3.67
N ILE A 119 10.61 4.02 2.56
CA ILE A 119 10.37 4.82 1.38
C ILE A 119 9.37 5.94 1.69
N ILE A 120 8.26 5.59 2.32
CA ILE A 120 7.22 6.56 2.63
C ILE A 120 7.70 7.59 3.64
N GLN A 121 8.47 7.19 4.64
CA GLN A 121 9.05 8.12 5.60
C GLN A 121 10.07 9.04 4.96
N ALA A 122 10.83 8.54 3.98
CA ALA A 122 11.75 9.38 3.22
C ALA A 122 11.01 10.43 2.39
N HIS A 123 9.76 10.17 2.05
CA HIS A 123 8.87 11.13 1.39
C HIS A 123 8.12 12.01 2.40
N GLN A 124 8.46 11.91 3.68
CA GLN A 124 7.82 12.68 4.75
C GLN A 124 6.36 12.29 4.98
N GLY A 125 6.01 11.08 4.61
CA GLY A 125 4.71 10.50 4.89
C GLY A 125 4.78 9.49 6.01
N ASP A 126 3.72 8.74 6.15
CA ASP A 126 3.66 7.67 7.12
C ASP A 126 2.71 6.58 6.60
N MET A 127 2.67 5.46 7.29
CA MET A 127 1.94 4.29 6.85
C MET A 127 1.33 3.58 8.06
N LYS A 128 0.15 3.03 7.87
CA LYS A 128 -0.49 2.23 8.93
C LYS A 128 -1.23 1.05 8.33
N ALA A 129 -1.42 0.03 9.14
CA ALA A 129 -2.13 -1.17 8.75
C ALA A 129 -3.21 -1.47 9.78
N GLU A 130 -4.33 -2.03 9.33
CA GLU A 130 -5.42 -2.42 10.21
C GLU A 130 -6.25 -3.52 9.56
N ASN A 131 -7.00 -4.25 10.37
CA ASN A 131 -8.02 -5.15 9.88
C ASN A 131 -9.32 -4.37 9.78
N MET A 132 -10.11 -4.67 8.75
CA MET A 132 -11.37 -3.98 8.56
C MET A 132 -12.43 -4.55 9.51
N ALA A 133 -13.18 -3.66 10.16
CA ALA A 133 -14.17 -4.06 11.14
C ALA A 133 -15.45 -4.59 10.48
N ALA A 134 -15.78 -4.10 9.30
CA ALA A 134 -17.06 -4.40 8.66
C ALA A 134 -17.07 -5.74 7.93
N HIS A 135 -15.92 -6.22 7.49
CA HIS A 135 -15.78 -7.47 6.75
C HIS A 135 -14.36 -7.96 6.84
N ARG A 136 -14.14 -9.20 6.42
CA ARG A 136 -12.79 -9.77 6.44
C ARG A 136 -11.88 -9.03 5.51
N GLY A 137 -10.61 -8.94 5.90
CA GLY A 137 -9.59 -8.33 5.07
C GLY A 137 -8.74 -7.34 5.83
N ALA A 138 -7.67 -6.93 5.19
CA ALA A 138 -6.72 -5.98 5.74
C ALA A 138 -6.74 -4.70 4.93
N ARG A 139 -6.36 -3.62 5.57
CA ARG A 139 -6.20 -2.32 4.95
C ARG A 139 -4.84 -1.78 5.32
N ILE A 140 -4.06 -1.40 4.32
CA ILE A 140 -2.81 -0.67 4.54
C ILE A 140 -2.95 0.67 3.87
N GLN A 141 -2.69 1.73 4.62
CA GLN A 141 -2.80 3.09 4.14
C GLN A 141 -1.46 3.79 4.26
N PHE A 142 -1.14 4.63 3.30
CA PHE A 142 -0.04 5.57 3.46
C PHE A 142 -0.42 6.90 2.86
N TRP A 143 0.26 7.94 3.32
CA TRP A 143 0.02 9.28 2.78
C TRP A 143 1.33 9.96 2.47
N LEU A 144 1.26 10.84 1.48
CA LEU A 144 2.37 11.66 1.06
C LEU A 144 1.94 13.11 1.16
N PRO A 145 2.82 14.00 1.65
CA PRO A 145 2.48 15.41 1.65
C PRO A 145 2.35 15.95 0.24
N CYS A 146 1.43 16.86 0.07
CA CYS A 146 1.30 17.62 -1.15
C CYS A 146 0.98 19.04 -0.78
N GLN A 147 1.44 19.99 -1.60
CA GLN A 147 1.14 21.38 -1.35
C GLN A 147 -0.22 21.69 -1.93
N GLU A 148 -0.97 22.56 -1.25
CA GLU A 148 -2.11 23.18 -1.89
C GLU A 148 -1.60 23.93 -3.10
N GLU A 149 -2.36 23.89 -4.16
CA GLU A 149 -1.97 24.58 -5.38
C GLU A 149 -2.16 26.09 -5.18
N ASN A 150 -1.17 26.71 -4.56
CA ASN A 150 -1.17 28.13 -4.33
C ASN A 150 -0.43 28.91 -5.42
N TRP A 151 -0.04 28.21 -6.47
CA TRP A 151 0.70 28.85 -7.55
C TRP A 151 -0.09 29.97 -8.23
N MET A 152 -1.40 29.96 -8.11
CA MET A 152 -2.21 31.04 -8.63
C MET A 152 -2.13 32.30 -7.77
N GLU A 153 -1.80 32.16 -6.51
CA GLU A 153 -1.66 33.30 -5.60
C GLU A 153 -0.33 34.03 -5.80
N GLU A 154 0.64 33.35 -6.35
CA GLU A 154 1.94 33.93 -6.63
C GLU A 154 1.97 34.71 -7.94
N ALA A 155 0.97 34.57 -8.72
CA ALA A 155 0.86 35.35 -9.97
C ALA A 155 0.30 36.79 -9.69
#